data_bd39586295ff9913fac65860a0394bde
#
_entry.id   bd39586295ff9913fac65860a0394bde
#
_cell.length_a   1.000
_cell.length_b   1.000
_cell.length_c   1.000
_cell.angle_alpha   90.00
_cell.angle_beta   90.00
_cell.angle_gamma   90.00
#
_symmetry.space_group_name_H-M   'P 1'
#
loop_
_entity.id
_entity.type
_entity.pdbx_description
1 polymer ?
#
loop_
_entity_poly.entity_id
_entity_poly.type
_entity_poly.pdbx_seq_one_letter_code
_entity_poly.pdbx_strand_id
1 'polypeptide(L)'
;MDKRHHLIVALLIITISFHLLPACTTGLAGAGAAKHGHVLLWKNRDTGFTDNELAFFRKDKFRFIGLINKNDTTQVWAGINNYGFAIINAESRDMAVPGEPTEYDDEGYLMKMALQRCQTIEDFEKMLRESNGAGRRVTSNFGVIDAAGGAAFFETGNHEYIRCNIPDSEKHNFLIRANFAYNARSSEGYGHVRHDRALTLFNQAVEKNILDYHYVISTVSEDIDLPDSLLDFANPVVRKTRDTINRYRTVAAVVFDAFPSDDRKNLTTFWCALGEPVCSVSVPLWVSSGRIPEALNGSDGAALNVLFQTIKTRVYDDEDHINLDKYYYVRKILDRGQKKIFKCTDRKLKRWRKNSPSPDEIARFQEKMVSIAVSTARRTLRDLHD
;
A
#
# COMPACT_ATOMS: atom_id res chain seq x y z
N MET A 1 -45.33 -56.96 -12.02
CA MET A 1 -45.48 -55.57 -11.54
C MET A 1 -44.12 -55.12 -11.01
N ASP A 2 -43.38 -54.43 -11.85
CA ASP A 2 -41.97 -54.09 -11.63
C ASP A 2 -41.90 -52.63 -11.15
N LYS A 3 -41.46 -52.39 -9.94
CA LYS A 3 -41.27 -51.05 -9.38
C LYS A 3 -39.78 -50.71 -9.48
N ARG A 4 -39.44 -50.03 -10.56
CA ARG A 4 -38.14 -49.39 -10.69
C ARG A 4 -38.05 -48.17 -9.78
N HIS A 5 -37.22 -48.23 -8.76
CA HIS A 5 -36.84 -47.07 -7.96
C HIS A 5 -35.79 -46.24 -8.70
N HIS A 6 -36.17 -45.07 -9.18
CA HIS A 6 -35.22 -44.09 -9.67
C HIS A 6 -34.57 -43.37 -8.48
N LEU A 7 -33.30 -43.72 -8.25
CA LEU A 7 -32.45 -43.03 -7.29
C LEU A 7 -31.96 -41.72 -7.96
N ILE A 8 -32.54 -40.62 -7.60
CA ILE A 8 -32.07 -39.27 -8.02
C ILE A 8 -30.88 -38.96 -7.10
N VAL A 9 -29.66 -39.10 -7.60
CA VAL A 9 -28.45 -38.59 -6.96
C VAL A 9 -28.40 -37.07 -7.23
N ALA A 10 -28.81 -36.28 -6.28
CA ALA A 10 -28.61 -34.84 -6.30
C ALA A 10 -27.10 -34.58 -6.05
N LEU A 11 -26.36 -34.29 -7.12
CA LEU A 11 -24.98 -33.83 -7.03
C LEU A 11 -25.00 -32.38 -6.48
N LEU A 12 -24.75 -32.24 -5.19
CA LEU A 12 -24.58 -30.95 -4.54
C LEU A 12 -23.21 -30.42 -4.99
N ILE A 13 -23.17 -29.60 -6.04
CA ILE A 13 -22.00 -28.84 -6.43
C ILE A 13 -21.84 -27.76 -5.37
N ILE A 14 -21.04 -28.03 -4.34
CA ILE A 14 -20.54 -26.98 -3.44
C ILE A 14 -19.54 -26.17 -4.25
N THR A 15 -20.02 -25.10 -4.85
CA THR A 15 -19.14 -24.03 -5.35
C THR A 15 -18.51 -23.39 -4.12
N ILE A 16 -17.33 -23.88 -3.73
CA ILE A 16 -16.46 -23.18 -2.81
C ILE A 16 -16.04 -21.91 -3.54
N SER A 17 -16.81 -20.84 -3.35
CA SER A 17 -16.36 -19.51 -3.67
C SER A 17 -15.14 -19.24 -2.81
N PHE A 18 -13.96 -19.51 -3.34
CA PHE A 18 -12.73 -18.97 -2.79
C PHE A 18 -12.88 -17.44 -2.88
N HIS A 19 -13.43 -16.84 -1.86
CA HIS A 19 -13.25 -15.43 -1.60
C HIS A 19 -11.75 -15.25 -1.44
N LEU A 20 -11.12 -14.81 -2.52
CA LEU A 20 -9.69 -14.56 -2.55
C LEU A 20 -9.44 -13.42 -1.54
N LEU A 21 -8.89 -13.79 -0.40
CA LEU A 21 -8.65 -12.91 0.74
C LEU A 21 -7.86 -11.66 0.31
N PRO A 22 -8.19 -10.47 0.86
CA PRO A 22 -7.35 -9.29 0.72
C PRO A 22 -5.93 -9.63 1.19
N ALA A 23 -4.94 -9.35 0.38
CA ALA A 23 -3.57 -9.75 0.68
C ALA A 23 -2.63 -8.56 0.46
N CYS A 24 -2.09 -7.98 1.53
CA CYS A 24 -1.18 -6.84 1.45
C CYS A 24 0.26 -7.26 1.76
N THR A 25 1.22 -6.49 1.28
CA THR A 25 2.62 -6.55 1.71
C THR A 25 3.03 -5.18 2.18
N THR A 26 3.66 -5.11 3.34
CA THR A 26 3.97 -3.85 4.01
C THR A 26 5.39 -3.85 4.56
N GLY A 27 5.98 -2.67 4.65
CA GLY A 27 7.32 -2.50 5.23
C GLY A 27 7.46 -1.16 5.91
N LEU A 28 8.32 -1.14 6.91
CA LEU A 28 8.65 0.00 7.74
C LEU A 28 10.17 0.05 7.90
N ALA A 29 10.78 1.17 7.55
CA ALA A 29 12.22 1.39 7.76
C ALA A 29 12.45 2.62 8.61
N GLY A 30 13.25 2.47 9.67
CA GLY A 30 13.68 3.55 10.53
C GLY A 30 14.84 4.36 9.93
N ALA A 31 15.17 5.45 10.60
CA ALA A 31 16.22 6.37 10.18
C ALA A 31 17.62 5.73 10.04
N GLY A 32 17.88 4.63 10.75
CA GLY A 32 19.14 3.88 10.67
C GLY A 32 19.27 3.01 9.41
N ALA A 33 18.13 2.55 8.84
CA ALA A 33 18.12 1.72 7.63
C ALA A 33 17.93 2.55 6.36
N ALA A 34 17.06 3.57 6.43
CA ALA A 34 16.75 4.39 5.27
C ALA A 34 17.83 5.45 5.03
N LYS A 35 18.14 5.65 3.75
CA LYS A 35 19.13 6.62 3.31
C LYS A 35 18.79 8.04 3.79
N HIS A 36 19.80 8.78 4.19
CA HIS A 36 19.71 10.16 4.68
C HIS A 36 18.87 10.33 5.97
N GLY A 37 18.68 9.26 6.77
CA GLY A 37 17.94 9.32 8.03
C GLY A 37 16.44 9.53 7.87
N HIS A 38 15.88 9.15 6.73
CA HIS A 38 14.43 9.15 6.52
C HIS A 38 13.77 8.00 7.27
N VAL A 39 12.46 8.11 7.51
CA VAL A 39 11.60 7.01 7.95
C VAL A 39 10.64 6.69 6.82
N LEU A 40 10.57 5.42 6.43
CA LEU A 40 9.73 4.96 5.33
C LEU A 40 8.65 4.03 5.84
N LEU A 41 7.42 4.23 5.38
CA LEU A 41 6.30 3.32 5.60
C LEU A 41 5.69 2.99 4.24
N TRP A 42 5.58 1.70 3.90
CA TRP A 42 5.18 1.22 2.59
C TRP A 42 4.10 0.16 2.66
N LYS A 43 3.19 0.18 1.67
CA LYS A 43 2.18 -0.86 1.46
C LYS A 43 1.88 -1.05 -0.03
N ASN A 44 1.90 -2.30 -0.49
CA ASN A 44 1.12 -2.75 -1.64
C ASN A 44 -0.25 -3.20 -1.13
N ARG A 45 -1.32 -2.59 -1.66
CA ARG A 45 -2.70 -2.91 -1.30
C ARG A 45 -3.27 -3.89 -2.30
N ASP A 46 -3.61 -5.09 -1.83
CA ASP A 46 -4.22 -6.13 -2.63
C ASP A 46 -5.67 -6.35 -2.20
N THR A 47 -6.60 -6.18 -3.13
CA THR A 47 -8.05 -6.36 -2.88
C THR A 47 -8.80 -6.59 -4.19
N GLY A 48 -10.07 -6.98 -4.09
CA GLY A 48 -10.98 -7.04 -5.23
C GLY A 48 -11.57 -5.68 -5.64
N PHE A 49 -11.42 -4.63 -4.81
CA PHE A 49 -11.93 -3.29 -5.10
C PHE A 49 -10.93 -2.52 -5.96
N THR A 50 -11.13 -2.53 -7.26
CA THR A 50 -10.22 -1.92 -8.23
C THR A 50 -10.35 -0.39 -8.35
N ASP A 51 -11.53 0.15 -8.03
CA ASP A 51 -11.80 1.58 -8.10
C ASP A 51 -11.34 2.28 -6.82
N ASN A 52 -10.14 2.85 -6.88
CA ASN A 52 -9.51 3.56 -5.77
C ASN A 52 -9.39 5.04 -6.08
N GLU A 53 -9.48 5.85 -5.04
CA GLU A 53 -9.27 7.30 -5.12
C GLU A 53 -8.62 7.84 -3.84
N LEU A 54 -8.17 9.08 -3.89
CA LEU A 54 -7.63 9.78 -2.72
C LEU A 54 -8.63 10.84 -2.25
N ALA A 55 -8.89 10.87 -0.96
CA ALA A 55 -9.77 11.86 -0.36
C ALA A 55 -9.03 12.78 0.63
N PHE A 56 -9.42 14.04 0.64
CA PHE A 56 -8.97 15.01 1.64
C PHE A 56 -10.05 15.20 2.69
N PHE A 57 -9.68 14.96 3.94
CA PHE A 57 -10.60 15.04 5.07
C PHE A 57 -10.25 16.17 6.02
N ARG A 58 -11.29 16.70 6.68
CA ARG A 58 -11.18 17.69 7.77
C ARG A 58 -12.01 17.23 8.96
N LYS A 59 -11.41 17.16 10.13
CA LYS A 59 -12.09 16.86 11.38
C LYS A 59 -11.42 17.63 12.51
N ASP A 60 -12.10 18.63 13.03
CA ASP A 60 -11.59 19.54 14.05
C ASP A 60 -10.23 20.15 13.64
N LYS A 61 -9.18 19.94 14.42
CA LYS A 61 -7.81 20.36 14.12
C LYS A 61 -7.07 19.45 13.14
N PHE A 62 -7.61 18.23 12.86
CA PHE A 62 -6.99 17.26 11.98
C PHE A 62 -7.42 17.47 10.53
N ARG A 63 -6.44 17.42 9.66
CA ARG A 63 -6.57 17.33 8.20
C ARG A 63 -5.76 16.15 7.74
N PHE A 64 -6.29 15.35 6.84
CA PHE A 64 -5.57 14.18 6.37
C PHE A 64 -5.93 13.81 4.93
N ILE A 65 -5.01 13.11 4.28
CA ILE A 65 -5.22 12.45 3.00
C ILE A 65 -5.37 10.96 3.28
N GLY A 66 -6.36 10.34 2.68
CA GLY A 66 -6.59 8.90 2.75
C GLY A 66 -6.80 8.27 1.38
N LEU A 67 -6.25 7.07 1.20
CA LEU A 67 -6.59 6.16 0.12
C LEU A 67 -7.92 5.47 0.48
N ILE A 68 -8.92 5.58 -0.38
CA ILE A 68 -10.27 5.04 -0.17
C ILE A 68 -10.72 4.21 -1.38
N ASN A 69 -11.71 3.36 -1.18
CA ASN A 69 -12.50 2.85 -2.29
C ASN A 69 -13.34 3.98 -2.87
N LYS A 70 -13.59 3.98 -4.16
CA LYS A 70 -14.39 5.02 -4.82
C LYS A 70 -15.70 5.26 -4.08
N ASN A 71 -15.95 6.53 -3.75
CA ASN A 71 -17.16 7.01 -3.05
C ASN A 71 -17.34 6.48 -1.60
N ASP A 72 -16.42 5.68 -1.06
CA ASP A 72 -16.49 5.23 0.33
C ASP A 72 -15.60 6.09 1.22
N THR A 73 -16.20 7.13 1.78
CA THR A 73 -15.50 7.99 2.75
C THR A 73 -15.56 7.48 4.19
N THR A 74 -16.16 6.32 4.44
CA THR A 74 -16.26 5.76 5.80
C THR A 74 -14.97 5.12 6.26
N GLN A 75 -14.18 4.60 5.34
CA GLN A 75 -12.94 3.87 5.58
C GLN A 75 -11.74 4.51 4.88
N VAL A 76 -10.53 4.24 5.39
CA VAL A 76 -9.25 4.66 4.81
C VAL A 76 -8.29 3.49 4.85
N TRP A 77 -7.65 3.17 3.73
CA TRP A 77 -6.79 1.98 3.57
C TRP A 77 -5.27 2.29 3.64
N ALA A 78 -4.93 3.55 3.62
CA ALA A 78 -3.63 4.15 3.95
C ALA A 78 -3.83 5.65 4.07
N GLY A 79 -3.13 6.33 4.97
CA GLY A 79 -3.30 7.77 5.10
C GLY A 79 -2.25 8.45 5.97
N ILE A 80 -2.21 9.77 5.88
CA ILE A 80 -1.35 10.66 6.66
C ILE A 80 -2.11 11.91 7.07
N ASN A 81 -1.88 12.39 8.29
CA ASN A 81 -2.48 13.62 8.77
C ASN A 81 -1.47 14.79 8.84
N ASN A 82 -1.98 15.98 9.16
CA ASN A 82 -1.21 17.23 9.24
C ASN A 82 -0.22 17.30 10.41
N TYR A 83 -0.22 16.31 11.30
CA TYR A 83 0.78 16.15 12.35
C TYR A 83 1.94 15.24 11.93
N GLY A 84 1.89 14.67 10.73
CA GLY A 84 2.89 13.72 10.23
C GLY A 84 2.66 12.29 10.70
N PHE A 85 1.55 12.01 11.39
CA PHE A 85 1.15 10.64 11.71
C PHE A 85 0.61 9.97 10.46
N ALA A 86 1.23 8.83 10.06
CA ALA A 86 0.79 8.02 8.94
C ALA A 86 0.53 6.58 9.36
N ILE A 87 -0.44 5.93 8.71
CA ILE A 87 -0.90 4.58 9.05
C ILE A 87 -1.22 3.77 7.80
N ILE A 88 -0.86 2.49 7.85
CA ILE A 88 -1.20 1.44 6.89
C ILE A 88 -1.66 0.18 7.63
N ASN A 89 -2.20 -0.79 6.91
CA ASN A 89 -2.52 -2.11 7.46
C ASN A 89 -2.15 -3.26 6.52
N ALA A 90 -2.06 -4.45 7.11
CA ALA A 90 -2.16 -5.74 6.42
C ALA A 90 -3.00 -6.67 7.30
N GLU A 91 -4.15 -7.15 6.80
CA GLU A 91 -5.01 -8.10 7.50
C GLU A 91 -4.19 -9.28 8.04
N SER A 92 -4.50 -9.75 9.25
CA SER A 92 -3.75 -10.80 9.95
C SER A 92 -4.72 -11.64 10.78
N ARG A 93 -5.40 -12.58 10.12
CA ARG A 93 -6.46 -13.42 10.73
C ARG A 93 -5.95 -14.33 11.82
N ASP A 94 -4.67 -14.65 11.80
CA ASP A 94 -3.96 -15.44 12.80
C ASP A 94 -3.85 -14.75 14.18
N MET A 95 -4.27 -13.48 14.28
CA MET A 95 -4.43 -12.75 15.55
C MET A 95 -5.86 -12.83 16.12
N ALA A 96 -6.80 -13.47 15.42
CA ALA A 96 -8.16 -13.62 15.90
C ALA A 96 -8.25 -14.49 17.15
N VAL A 97 -9.15 -14.12 18.06
CA VAL A 97 -9.50 -14.96 19.20
C VAL A 97 -10.39 -16.11 18.71
N PRO A 98 -10.12 -17.37 19.06
CA PRO A 98 -10.98 -18.49 18.66
C PRO A 98 -12.45 -18.26 19.07
N GLY A 99 -13.35 -18.37 18.08
CA GLY A 99 -14.79 -18.14 18.27
C GLY A 99 -15.26 -16.71 18.03
N GLU A 100 -14.36 -15.75 17.90
CA GLU A 100 -14.70 -14.41 17.42
C GLU A 100 -14.82 -14.39 15.89
N PRO A 101 -15.77 -13.63 15.33
CA PRO A 101 -15.87 -13.50 13.88
C PRO A 101 -14.62 -12.85 13.30
N THR A 102 -14.09 -13.43 12.22
CA THR A 102 -12.95 -12.86 11.46
C THR A 102 -13.40 -12.13 10.20
N GLU A 103 -14.71 -12.10 9.93
CA GLU A 103 -15.28 -11.58 8.67
C GLU A 103 -15.52 -10.06 8.68
N TYR A 104 -15.11 -9.38 9.75
CA TYR A 104 -15.35 -7.95 9.90
C TYR A 104 -14.15 -7.15 9.41
N ASP A 105 -14.39 -6.28 8.44
CA ASP A 105 -13.40 -5.43 7.80
C ASP A 105 -13.51 -3.98 8.34
N ASP A 106 -13.31 -3.82 9.66
CA ASP A 106 -13.35 -2.50 10.31
C ASP A 106 -11.96 -1.83 10.39
N GLU A 107 -10.92 -2.42 9.77
CA GLU A 107 -9.55 -1.86 9.76
C GLU A 107 -9.54 -0.45 9.18
N GLY A 108 -10.18 -0.26 8.03
CA GLY A 108 -10.23 1.05 7.38
C GLY A 108 -10.95 2.10 8.22
N TYR A 109 -11.96 1.73 8.99
CA TYR A 109 -12.62 2.60 9.94
C TYR A 109 -11.69 2.98 11.11
N LEU A 110 -11.01 2.00 11.70
CA LEU A 110 -10.04 2.22 12.78
C LEU A 110 -8.90 3.13 12.32
N MET A 111 -8.37 2.92 11.11
CA MET A 111 -7.33 3.75 10.52
C MET A 111 -7.82 5.20 10.32
N LYS A 112 -9.05 5.39 9.84
CA LYS A 112 -9.63 6.72 9.72
C LYS A 112 -9.78 7.41 11.07
N MET A 113 -10.24 6.69 12.10
CA MET A 113 -10.30 7.22 13.48
C MET A 113 -8.91 7.62 13.99
N ALA A 114 -7.87 6.82 13.72
CA ALA A 114 -6.51 7.14 14.10
C ALA A 114 -6.02 8.43 13.43
N LEU A 115 -6.26 8.60 12.13
CA LEU A 115 -5.93 9.84 11.40
C LEU A 115 -6.65 11.08 11.94
N GLN A 116 -7.81 10.91 12.57
CA GLN A 116 -8.61 11.99 13.18
C GLN A 116 -8.23 12.32 14.62
N ARG A 117 -7.35 11.54 15.27
CA ARG A 117 -7.11 11.65 16.73
C ARG A 117 -5.64 11.58 17.11
N CYS A 118 -4.83 10.79 16.39
CA CYS A 118 -3.44 10.50 16.75
C CYS A 118 -2.48 11.52 16.13
N GLN A 119 -1.48 11.93 16.91
CA GLN A 119 -0.34 12.72 16.47
C GLN A 119 0.94 11.89 16.50
N THR A 120 1.01 10.92 17.43
CA THR A 120 2.16 10.06 17.67
C THR A 120 1.76 8.58 17.66
N ILE A 121 2.77 7.71 17.64
CA ILE A 121 2.55 6.26 17.76
C ILE A 121 1.99 5.91 19.15
N GLU A 122 2.32 6.67 20.20
CA GLU A 122 1.79 6.49 21.55
C GLU A 122 0.29 6.82 21.64
N ASP A 123 -0.18 7.82 20.89
CA ASP A 123 -1.61 8.12 20.77
C ASP A 123 -2.37 6.93 20.15
N PHE A 124 -1.79 6.30 19.11
CA PHE A 124 -2.38 5.12 18.49
C PHE A 124 -2.38 3.91 19.45
N GLU A 125 -1.28 3.69 20.16
CA GLU A 125 -1.19 2.64 21.17
C GLU A 125 -2.24 2.83 22.27
N LYS A 126 -2.43 4.07 22.75
CA LYS A 126 -3.47 4.42 23.71
C LYS A 126 -4.86 4.08 23.17
N MET A 127 -5.15 4.43 21.91
CA MET A 127 -6.43 4.13 21.26
C MET A 127 -6.68 2.61 21.19
N LEU A 128 -5.67 1.80 20.87
CA LEU A 128 -5.77 0.34 20.87
C LEU A 128 -6.03 -0.18 22.29
N ARG A 129 -5.30 0.28 23.29
CA ARG A 129 -5.45 -0.13 24.69
C ARG A 129 -6.85 0.17 25.24
N GLU A 130 -7.40 1.35 24.92
CA GLU A 130 -8.74 1.76 25.35
C GLU A 130 -9.84 0.89 24.73
N SER A 131 -9.62 0.31 23.53
CA SER A 131 -10.57 -0.57 22.87
C SER A 131 -10.45 -2.05 23.27
N ASN A 132 -9.41 -2.46 24.03
CA ASN A 132 -9.22 -3.87 24.41
C ASN A 132 -10.40 -4.42 25.22
N GLY A 133 -10.94 -3.64 26.16
CA GLY A 133 -12.03 -4.10 27.04
C GLY A 133 -13.35 -4.36 26.30
N ALA A 134 -13.74 -3.43 25.43
CA ALA A 134 -14.96 -3.58 24.61
C ALA A 134 -14.76 -4.54 23.43
N GLY A 135 -13.52 -4.77 23.05
CA GLY A 135 -13.18 -5.50 21.85
C GLY A 135 -13.28 -4.62 20.58
N ARG A 136 -12.64 -5.08 19.51
CA ARG A 136 -12.66 -4.48 18.17
C ARG A 136 -12.85 -5.55 17.12
N ARG A 137 -13.55 -5.20 16.04
CA ARG A 137 -13.81 -6.11 14.92
C ARG A 137 -12.68 -5.99 13.90
N VAL A 138 -11.43 -6.18 14.38
CA VAL A 138 -10.21 -5.99 13.59
C VAL A 138 -9.16 -7.00 14.02
N THR A 139 -8.56 -7.65 13.01
CA THR A 139 -7.34 -8.46 13.17
C THR A 139 -6.36 -8.06 12.08
N SER A 140 -5.33 -7.27 12.44
CA SER A 140 -4.47 -6.65 11.44
C SER A 140 -3.11 -6.24 11.98
N ASN A 141 -2.10 -6.26 11.13
CA ASN A 141 -0.82 -5.60 11.36
C ASN A 141 -0.94 -4.14 10.94
N PHE A 142 -1.00 -3.20 11.90
CA PHE A 142 -0.95 -1.78 11.58
C PHE A 142 0.48 -1.27 11.63
N GLY A 143 0.97 -0.73 10.52
CA GLY A 143 2.22 0.02 10.47
C GLY A 143 1.95 1.50 10.68
N VAL A 144 2.69 2.14 11.59
CA VAL A 144 2.54 3.56 11.90
C VAL A 144 3.89 4.25 12.00
N ILE A 145 3.92 5.52 11.58
CA ILE A 145 5.04 6.44 11.77
C ILE A 145 4.51 7.79 12.24
N ASP A 146 5.39 8.58 12.86
CA ASP A 146 5.09 9.96 13.25
C ASP A 146 6.21 10.96 12.94
N ALA A 147 5.94 12.24 13.18
CA ALA A 147 6.88 13.32 12.87
C ALA A 147 8.12 13.35 13.77
N ALA A 148 8.07 12.72 14.96
CA ALA A 148 9.21 12.62 15.87
C ALA A 148 10.20 11.51 15.49
N GLY A 149 9.85 10.70 14.48
CA GLY A 149 10.64 9.54 14.04
C GLY A 149 10.19 8.24 14.70
N GLY A 150 9.07 8.27 15.44
CA GLY A 150 8.42 7.07 15.95
C GLY A 150 7.97 6.18 14.80
N ALA A 151 8.22 4.86 14.92
CA ALA A 151 7.92 3.88 13.89
C ALA A 151 7.73 2.49 14.51
N ALA A 152 6.56 1.88 14.31
CA ALA A 152 6.23 0.56 14.84
C ALA A 152 5.17 -0.15 14.01
N PHE A 153 5.16 -1.48 14.09
CA PHE A 153 3.99 -2.28 13.78
C PHE A 153 3.23 -2.62 15.05
N PHE A 154 1.90 -2.71 14.93
CA PHE A 154 1.01 -3.22 15.96
C PHE A 154 0.30 -4.44 15.41
N GLU A 155 0.68 -5.63 15.88
CA GLU A 155 -0.02 -6.87 15.60
C GLU A 155 -1.27 -6.89 16.47
N THR A 156 -2.42 -6.65 15.86
CA THR A 156 -3.65 -6.31 16.57
C THR A 156 -4.69 -7.41 16.42
N GLY A 157 -5.18 -7.93 17.54
CA GLY A 157 -6.32 -8.84 17.63
C GLY A 157 -7.57 -8.14 18.17
N ASN A 158 -8.62 -8.93 18.42
CA ASN A 158 -9.92 -8.40 18.86
C ASN A 158 -9.85 -7.68 20.23
N HIS A 159 -9.07 -8.17 21.18
CA HIS A 159 -9.02 -7.67 22.55
C HIS A 159 -7.61 -7.30 23.04
N GLU A 160 -6.61 -7.42 22.19
CA GLU A 160 -5.23 -7.14 22.53
C GLU A 160 -4.43 -6.67 21.33
N TYR A 161 -3.20 -6.23 21.57
CA TYR A 161 -2.22 -5.95 20.53
C TYR A 161 -0.81 -6.22 21.05
N ILE A 162 0.12 -6.42 20.13
CA ILE A 162 1.55 -6.50 20.41
C ILE A 162 2.25 -5.40 19.60
N ARG A 163 2.95 -4.51 20.30
CA ARG A 163 3.76 -3.47 19.66
C ARG A 163 5.12 -4.06 19.28
N CYS A 164 5.44 -3.97 18.00
CA CYS A 164 6.70 -4.38 17.41
C CYS A 164 7.48 -3.13 17.01
N ASN A 165 8.39 -2.68 17.86
CA ASN A 165 9.28 -1.56 17.55
C ASN A 165 10.33 -1.98 16.53
N ILE A 166 10.83 -1.02 15.76
CA ILE A 166 12.01 -1.23 14.92
C ILE A 166 13.19 -1.59 15.84
N PRO A 167 13.93 -2.67 15.54
CA PRO A 167 15.12 -3.01 16.30
C PRO A 167 16.16 -1.88 16.25
N ASP A 168 16.74 -1.57 17.41
CA ASP A 168 17.77 -0.52 17.54
C ASP A 168 19.16 -1.05 17.11
N SER A 169 19.22 -1.75 15.97
CA SER A 169 20.46 -2.29 15.40
C SER A 169 20.72 -1.73 14.00
N GLU A 170 21.93 -1.29 13.74
CA GLU A 170 22.33 -0.70 12.45
C GLU A 170 22.04 -1.61 11.24
N LYS A 171 21.97 -2.94 11.42
CA LYS A 171 21.83 -3.91 10.32
C LYS A 171 20.39 -4.31 10.01
N HIS A 172 19.44 -4.08 10.93
CA HIS A 172 18.04 -4.53 10.77
C HIS A 172 17.04 -3.49 11.28
N ASN A 173 17.30 -2.22 11.02
CA ASN A 173 16.42 -1.12 11.45
C ASN A 173 15.21 -1.00 10.50
N PHE A 174 14.56 -2.14 10.22
CA PHE A 174 13.32 -2.20 9.44
C PHE A 174 12.49 -3.44 9.82
N LEU A 175 11.21 -3.41 9.48
CA LEU A 175 10.26 -4.50 9.68
C LEU A 175 9.44 -4.72 8.42
N ILE A 176 9.17 -5.99 8.10
CA ILE A 176 8.26 -6.39 7.01
C ILE A 176 7.07 -7.13 7.62
N ARG A 177 5.89 -6.93 7.06
CA ARG A 177 4.67 -7.69 7.36
C ARG A 177 3.94 -8.03 6.06
N ALA A 178 3.34 -9.21 6.05
CA ALA A 178 2.32 -9.60 5.10
C ALA A 178 1.02 -9.90 5.87
N ASN A 179 0.28 -10.90 5.45
CA ASN A 179 -1.00 -11.25 6.07
C ASN A 179 -0.83 -12.33 7.17
N PHE A 180 0.18 -12.17 8.00
CA PHE A 180 0.42 -12.96 9.20
C PHE A 180 1.14 -12.11 10.25
N ALA A 181 0.95 -12.46 11.51
CA ALA A 181 1.65 -11.86 12.64
C ALA A 181 2.84 -12.74 13.04
N TYR A 182 3.92 -12.13 13.57
CA TYR A 182 5.02 -12.90 14.15
C TYR A 182 4.63 -13.53 15.49
N ASN A 183 3.66 -12.91 16.18
CA ASN A 183 3.10 -13.40 17.43
C ASN A 183 1.72 -14.03 17.20
N ALA A 184 1.56 -14.76 16.09
CA ALA A 184 0.32 -15.40 15.69
C ALA A 184 -0.25 -16.35 16.74
N ARG A 185 -1.59 -16.44 16.82
CA ARG A 185 -2.33 -17.36 17.68
C ARG A 185 -2.78 -18.61 16.95
N SER A 186 -2.79 -18.56 15.63
CA SER A 186 -3.20 -19.67 14.77
C SER A 186 -2.30 -19.76 13.53
N SER A 187 -2.51 -20.78 12.70
CA SER A 187 -1.81 -20.96 11.43
C SER A 187 -2.56 -20.37 10.22
N GLU A 188 -3.50 -19.47 10.46
CA GLU A 188 -4.34 -18.89 9.39
C GLU A 188 -3.66 -17.76 8.62
N GLY A 189 -2.44 -17.41 9.02
CA GLY A 189 -1.63 -16.41 8.32
C GLY A 189 -1.14 -16.88 6.95
N TYR A 190 -0.94 -15.93 6.02
CA TYR A 190 -0.51 -16.21 4.64
C TYR A 190 0.35 -15.08 4.05
N GLY A 191 0.94 -15.32 2.88
CA GLY A 191 1.79 -14.36 2.19
C GLY A 191 3.27 -14.45 2.56
N HIS A 192 3.73 -15.58 3.06
CA HIS A 192 5.12 -15.82 3.45
C HIS A 192 6.10 -15.59 2.30
N VAL A 193 5.80 -16.05 1.08
CA VAL A 193 6.66 -15.84 -0.11
C VAL A 193 6.89 -14.34 -0.37
N ARG A 194 5.83 -13.52 -0.31
CA ARG A 194 5.91 -12.08 -0.50
C ARG A 194 6.69 -11.38 0.62
N HIS A 195 6.46 -11.82 1.85
CA HIS A 195 7.20 -11.35 3.01
C HIS A 195 8.71 -11.60 2.85
N ASP A 196 9.11 -12.84 2.55
CA ASP A 196 10.51 -13.25 2.45
C ASP A 196 11.21 -12.55 1.27
N ARG A 197 10.48 -12.35 0.17
CA ARG A 197 10.98 -11.56 -0.96
C ARG A 197 11.20 -10.09 -0.58
N ALA A 198 10.24 -9.46 0.10
CA ALA A 198 10.39 -8.08 0.56
C ALA A 198 11.53 -7.94 1.59
N LEU A 199 11.66 -8.90 2.51
CA LEU A 199 12.77 -8.98 3.46
C LEU A 199 14.12 -9.04 2.74
N THR A 200 14.23 -9.87 1.69
CA THR A 200 15.42 -9.98 0.86
C THR A 200 15.78 -8.65 0.18
N LEU A 201 14.80 -7.99 -0.43
CA LEU A 201 15.01 -6.70 -1.11
C LEU A 201 15.43 -5.59 -0.13
N PHE A 202 14.82 -5.52 1.05
CA PHE A 202 15.18 -4.54 2.06
C PHE A 202 16.59 -4.78 2.61
N ASN A 203 16.97 -6.04 2.92
CA ASN A 203 18.34 -6.39 3.32
C ASN A 203 19.37 -5.94 2.28
N GLN A 204 19.16 -6.29 1.01
CA GLN A 204 20.04 -5.88 -0.08
C GLN A 204 20.16 -4.36 -0.21
N ALA A 205 19.05 -3.63 0.01
CA ALA A 205 19.05 -2.18 -0.08
C ALA A 205 19.79 -1.52 1.09
N VAL A 206 19.64 -2.05 2.30
CA VAL A 206 20.38 -1.59 3.49
C VAL A 206 21.86 -1.85 3.33
N GLU A 207 22.27 -3.06 2.94
CA GLU A 207 23.68 -3.41 2.70
C GLU A 207 24.35 -2.50 1.66
N LYS A 208 23.61 -2.10 0.61
CA LYS A 208 24.09 -1.21 -0.45
C LYS A 208 23.91 0.27 -0.14
N ASN A 209 23.31 0.63 1.01
CA ASN A 209 22.94 2.00 1.40
C ASN A 209 22.12 2.72 0.32
N ILE A 210 21.12 2.04 -0.24
CA ILE A 210 20.25 2.57 -1.30
C ILE A 210 18.76 2.55 -0.91
N LEU A 211 18.42 2.15 0.32
CA LEU A 211 17.02 2.11 0.78
C LEU A 211 16.49 3.53 0.92
N ASP A 212 15.73 3.97 -0.07
CA ASP A 212 14.99 5.23 -0.10
C ASP A 212 13.63 5.02 -0.78
N TYR A 213 12.80 6.04 -0.83
CA TYR A 213 11.48 5.93 -1.46
C TYR A 213 11.55 5.62 -2.97
N HIS A 214 12.63 6.01 -3.67
CA HIS A 214 12.82 5.62 -5.08
C HIS A 214 12.94 4.10 -5.21
N TYR A 215 13.79 3.50 -4.37
CA TYR A 215 13.99 2.05 -4.35
C TYR A 215 12.69 1.31 -3.98
N VAL A 216 11.99 1.77 -2.94
CA VAL A 216 10.74 1.14 -2.51
C VAL A 216 9.68 1.21 -3.61
N ILE A 217 9.52 2.36 -4.27
CA ILE A 217 8.53 2.54 -5.35
C ILE A 217 8.92 1.70 -6.59
N SER A 218 10.16 1.83 -7.08
CA SER A 218 10.55 1.29 -8.40
C SER A 218 11.15 -0.12 -8.36
N THR A 219 11.42 -0.67 -7.17
CA THR A 219 12.00 -2.01 -7.04
C THR A 219 11.12 -2.89 -6.17
N VAL A 220 10.75 -2.43 -4.97
CA VAL A 220 9.98 -3.28 -4.05
C VAL A 220 8.51 -3.36 -4.46
N SER A 221 7.86 -2.21 -4.67
CA SER A 221 6.42 -2.19 -5.02
C SER A 221 6.13 -2.83 -6.40
N GLU A 222 7.08 -2.80 -7.31
CA GLU A 222 6.96 -3.33 -8.68
C GLU A 222 7.51 -4.75 -8.83
N ASP A 223 7.94 -5.39 -7.74
CA ASP A 223 8.60 -6.70 -7.81
C ASP A 223 7.60 -7.80 -8.19
N ILE A 224 7.91 -8.49 -9.31
CA ILE A 224 7.17 -9.65 -9.83
C ILE A 224 8.04 -10.91 -9.84
N ASP A 225 9.16 -10.92 -9.15
CA ASP A 225 10.03 -12.09 -9.09
C ASP A 225 9.52 -13.11 -8.07
N LEU A 226 9.77 -14.37 -8.41
CA LEU A 226 9.44 -15.53 -7.60
C LEU A 226 10.70 -16.36 -7.33
N PRO A 227 10.72 -17.16 -6.25
CA PRO A 227 11.69 -18.24 -6.09
C PRO A 227 11.66 -19.20 -7.29
N ASP A 228 12.82 -19.74 -7.66
CA ASP A 228 12.95 -20.68 -8.81
C ASP A 228 11.96 -21.85 -8.75
N SER A 229 11.65 -22.33 -7.55
CA SER A 229 10.67 -23.41 -7.32
C SER A 229 9.25 -23.08 -7.74
N LEU A 230 8.93 -21.80 -7.93
CA LEU A 230 7.60 -21.31 -8.35
C LEU A 230 7.59 -20.79 -9.80
N LEU A 231 8.72 -20.83 -10.51
CA LEU A 231 8.81 -20.40 -11.90
C LEU A 231 8.26 -21.46 -12.85
N ASP A 232 7.52 -21.02 -13.86
CA ASP A 232 7.13 -21.85 -14.99
C ASP A 232 8.17 -21.72 -16.12
N PHE A 233 9.13 -22.64 -16.13
CA PHE A 233 10.17 -22.67 -17.14
C PHE A 233 9.67 -23.12 -18.53
N ALA A 234 8.47 -23.71 -18.61
CA ALA A 234 7.87 -24.10 -19.90
C ALA A 234 7.29 -22.89 -20.66
N ASN A 235 6.95 -21.79 -19.93
CA ASN A 235 6.43 -20.56 -20.52
C ASN A 235 7.21 -19.33 -20.04
N PRO A 236 8.43 -19.09 -20.55
CA PRO A 236 9.31 -18.02 -20.05
C PRO A 236 8.82 -16.61 -20.38
N VAL A 237 7.83 -16.45 -21.25
CA VAL A 237 7.25 -15.14 -21.65
C VAL A 237 6.13 -14.70 -20.70
N VAL A 238 5.70 -15.58 -19.82
CA VAL A 238 4.60 -15.32 -18.89
C VAL A 238 5.07 -15.49 -17.45
N ARG A 239 4.69 -14.58 -16.58
CA ARG A 239 4.97 -14.68 -15.14
C ARG A 239 3.65 -14.78 -14.37
N LYS A 240 3.56 -15.81 -13.54
CA LYS A 240 2.46 -15.92 -12.59
C LYS A 240 2.70 -14.95 -11.42
N THR A 241 1.71 -14.09 -11.13
CA THR A 241 1.88 -13.01 -10.14
C THR A 241 1.17 -13.27 -8.80
N ARG A 242 0.61 -14.45 -8.60
CA ARG A 242 -0.18 -14.76 -7.40
C ARG A 242 0.59 -14.57 -6.09
N ASP A 243 1.87 -14.94 -6.07
CA ASP A 243 2.71 -14.94 -4.88
C ASP A 243 3.84 -13.91 -4.94
N THR A 244 3.82 -13.00 -5.93
CA THR A 244 4.77 -11.88 -6.04
C THR A 244 4.34 -10.70 -5.16
N ILE A 245 5.23 -9.74 -4.89
CA ILE A 245 4.90 -8.52 -4.14
C ILE A 245 3.90 -7.67 -4.91
N ASN A 246 4.17 -7.42 -6.21
CA ASN A 246 3.18 -6.86 -7.12
C ASN A 246 2.37 -7.99 -7.72
N ARG A 247 1.08 -8.01 -7.49
CA ARG A 247 0.15 -9.05 -7.94
C ARG A 247 -0.90 -8.46 -8.87
N TYR A 248 -1.55 -9.31 -9.65
CA TYR A 248 -2.77 -8.90 -10.38
C TYR A 248 -3.79 -8.19 -9.48
N ARG A 249 -3.89 -8.59 -8.21
CA ARG A 249 -4.82 -7.99 -7.23
C ARG A 249 -4.29 -6.78 -6.50
N THR A 250 -3.06 -6.34 -6.78
CA THR A 250 -2.54 -5.07 -6.28
C THR A 250 -3.26 -3.93 -7.00
N VAL A 251 -3.98 -3.12 -6.25
CA VAL A 251 -4.83 -2.03 -6.78
C VAL A 251 -4.32 -0.65 -6.44
N ALA A 252 -3.36 -0.58 -5.53
CA ALA A 252 -2.64 0.65 -5.19
C ALA A 252 -1.33 0.31 -4.46
N ALA A 253 -0.36 1.21 -4.55
CA ALA A 253 0.79 1.20 -3.66
C ALA A 253 1.03 2.58 -3.07
N VAL A 254 1.46 2.60 -1.80
CA VAL A 254 1.75 3.84 -1.08
C VAL A 254 3.12 3.78 -0.41
N VAL A 255 3.81 4.91 -0.40
CA VAL A 255 5.03 5.09 0.40
C VAL A 255 4.94 6.44 1.11
N PHE A 256 5.06 6.42 2.42
CA PHE A 256 5.25 7.64 3.21
C PHE A 256 6.74 7.82 3.44
N ASP A 257 7.25 8.97 3.01
CA ASP A 257 8.64 9.36 3.16
C ASP A 257 8.71 10.52 4.16
N ALA A 258 9.06 10.20 5.41
CA ALA A 258 9.14 11.15 6.50
C ALA A 258 10.60 11.49 6.80
N PHE A 259 10.83 12.75 7.10
CA PHE A 259 12.09 13.20 7.66
C PHE A 259 11.85 13.55 9.13
N PRO A 260 12.45 12.82 10.10
CA PRO A 260 12.20 13.03 11.52
C PRO A 260 12.62 14.44 11.95
N SER A 261 11.66 15.33 12.04
CA SER A 261 11.84 16.68 12.53
C SER A 261 10.46 17.32 12.68
N ASP A 262 10.12 17.80 13.85
CA ASP A 262 8.83 18.47 14.09
C ASP A 262 8.61 19.68 13.17
N ASP A 263 9.67 20.39 12.83
CA ASP A 263 9.64 21.54 11.92
C ASP A 263 9.33 21.16 10.45
N ARG A 264 9.44 19.88 10.10
CA ARG A 264 9.30 19.40 8.71
C ARG A 264 8.17 18.39 8.51
N LYS A 265 7.32 18.17 9.50
CA LYS A 265 6.16 17.27 9.42
C LYS A 265 5.22 17.58 8.26
N ASN A 266 5.15 18.86 7.85
CA ASN A 266 4.37 19.31 6.70
C ASN A 266 4.97 18.93 5.34
N LEU A 267 6.23 18.43 5.32
CA LEU A 267 6.92 17.93 4.12
C LEU A 267 7.00 16.41 4.05
N THR A 268 6.45 15.68 5.04
CA THR A 268 6.27 14.23 4.89
C THR A 268 5.48 13.96 3.62
N THR A 269 6.08 13.21 2.72
CA THR A 269 5.52 12.99 1.39
C THR A 269 4.72 11.70 1.36
N PHE A 270 3.48 11.79 0.93
CA PHE A 270 2.64 10.66 0.61
C PHE A 270 2.76 10.33 -0.89
N TRP A 271 3.53 9.33 -1.24
CA TRP A 271 3.60 8.79 -2.59
C TRP A 271 2.48 7.78 -2.79
N CYS A 272 1.74 7.90 -3.89
CA CYS A 272 0.67 6.98 -4.22
C CYS A 272 0.66 6.62 -5.71
N ALA A 273 0.63 5.34 -6.00
CA ALA A 273 0.23 4.76 -7.27
C ALA A 273 -1.23 4.33 -7.14
N LEU A 274 -2.14 4.94 -7.91
CA LEU A 274 -3.53 4.49 -8.04
C LEU A 274 -3.61 3.49 -9.20
N GLY A 275 -3.58 2.22 -8.88
CA GLY A 275 -3.49 1.11 -9.80
C GLY A 275 -2.33 0.20 -9.43
N GLU A 276 -2.18 -0.87 -10.17
CA GLU A 276 -1.10 -1.82 -9.99
C GLU A 276 0.26 -1.17 -10.29
N PRO A 277 1.27 -1.25 -9.37
CA PRO A 277 2.56 -0.57 -9.52
C PRO A 277 3.25 -0.82 -10.86
N VAL A 278 3.28 -2.06 -11.34
CA VAL A 278 3.92 -2.39 -12.63
C VAL A 278 3.22 -1.76 -13.84
N CYS A 279 1.96 -1.35 -13.70
CA CYS A 279 1.16 -0.71 -14.74
C CYS A 279 0.93 0.79 -14.49
N SER A 280 1.59 1.38 -13.47
CA SER A 280 1.34 2.74 -13.03
C SER A 280 2.61 3.54 -12.74
N VAL A 281 2.44 4.79 -12.35
CA VAL A 281 3.48 5.65 -11.77
C VAL A 281 2.96 6.27 -10.48
N SER A 282 3.84 6.41 -9.49
CA SER A 282 3.52 7.04 -8.22
C SER A 282 3.63 8.57 -8.31
N VAL A 283 2.70 9.26 -7.66
CA VAL A 283 2.70 10.72 -7.56
C VAL A 283 2.84 11.17 -6.11
N PRO A 284 3.57 12.29 -5.85
CA PRO A 284 3.75 12.80 -4.50
C PRO A 284 2.62 13.74 -4.09
N LEU A 285 2.20 13.63 -2.82
CA LEU A 285 1.15 14.45 -2.22
C LEU A 285 1.53 14.91 -0.81
N TRP A 286 0.95 16.03 -0.38
CA TRP A 286 1.16 16.61 0.94
C TRP A 286 -0.15 17.12 1.51
N VAL A 287 -0.40 16.83 2.79
CA VAL A 287 -1.61 17.30 3.51
C VAL A 287 -1.69 18.82 3.51
N SER A 288 -0.54 19.49 3.58
CA SER A 288 -0.45 20.95 3.60
C SER A 288 -0.92 21.65 2.32
N SER A 289 -1.13 20.93 1.21
CA SER A 289 -1.79 21.47 0.01
C SER A 289 -3.26 21.84 0.23
N GLY A 290 -3.91 21.21 1.19
CA GLY A 290 -5.32 21.40 1.51
C GLY A 290 -6.33 20.82 0.51
N ARG A 291 -5.88 20.13 -0.54
CA ARG A 291 -6.72 19.55 -1.60
C ARG A 291 -6.04 18.38 -2.31
N ILE A 292 -6.85 17.61 -3.03
CA ILE A 292 -6.41 16.52 -3.93
C ILE A 292 -6.58 16.98 -5.38
N PRO A 293 -5.61 16.71 -6.28
CA PRO A 293 -5.79 16.89 -7.72
C PRO A 293 -6.98 16.07 -8.27
N GLU A 294 -7.76 16.68 -9.16
CA GLU A 294 -9.00 16.09 -9.70
C GLU A 294 -8.79 14.72 -10.35
N ALA A 295 -7.67 14.51 -11.04
CA ALA A 295 -7.38 13.20 -11.65
C ALA A 295 -7.17 12.06 -10.63
N LEU A 296 -7.06 12.37 -9.32
CA LEU A 296 -6.96 11.39 -8.22
C LEU A 296 -8.24 11.26 -7.41
N ASN A 297 -9.22 12.15 -7.65
CA ASN A 297 -10.53 12.18 -6.98
C ASN A 297 -11.47 13.07 -7.82
N GLY A 298 -12.18 12.51 -8.76
CA GLY A 298 -13.16 13.22 -9.57
C GLY A 298 -14.58 12.73 -9.30
N SER A 299 -15.60 13.49 -9.75
CA SER A 299 -17.03 13.11 -9.60
C SER A 299 -17.34 11.72 -10.17
N ASP A 300 -16.63 11.35 -11.24
CA ASP A 300 -16.77 10.04 -11.91
C ASP A 300 -15.73 9.02 -11.43
N GLY A 301 -14.96 9.35 -10.40
CA GLY A 301 -13.83 8.60 -9.85
C GLY A 301 -12.49 9.14 -10.32
N ALA A 302 -11.41 8.55 -9.84
CA ALA A 302 -10.05 8.96 -10.15
C ALA A 302 -9.67 8.59 -11.59
N ALA A 303 -9.65 9.58 -12.50
CA ALA A 303 -9.28 9.37 -13.91
C ALA A 303 -7.91 8.68 -14.08
N LEU A 304 -6.96 8.96 -13.17
CA LEU A 304 -5.65 8.32 -13.21
C LEU A 304 -5.73 6.82 -12.88
N ASN A 305 -6.61 6.42 -11.94
CA ASN A 305 -6.88 5.00 -11.66
C ASN A 305 -7.42 4.29 -12.91
N VAL A 306 -8.41 4.87 -13.57
CA VAL A 306 -9.01 4.30 -14.79
C VAL A 306 -7.96 4.08 -15.88
N LEU A 307 -7.08 5.08 -16.12
CA LEU A 307 -6.01 4.97 -17.11
C LEU A 307 -5.05 3.80 -16.78
N PHE A 308 -4.64 3.65 -15.54
CA PHE A 308 -3.73 2.58 -15.13
C PHE A 308 -4.40 1.20 -15.13
N GLN A 309 -5.68 1.11 -14.75
CA GLN A 309 -6.45 -0.13 -14.90
C GLN A 309 -6.57 -0.54 -16.39
N THR A 310 -6.74 0.42 -17.30
CA THR A 310 -6.77 0.15 -18.75
C THR A 310 -5.41 -0.35 -19.25
N ILE A 311 -4.30 0.20 -18.77
CA ILE A 311 -2.95 -0.32 -19.11
C ILE A 311 -2.82 -1.77 -18.60
N LYS A 312 -3.24 -2.04 -17.37
CA LYS A 312 -3.20 -3.38 -16.78
C LYS A 312 -3.90 -4.43 -17.64
N THR A 313 -5.12 -4.14 -18.14
CA THR A 313 -5.87 -5.09 -19.00
C THR A 313 -5.15 -5.41 -20.32
N ARG A 314 -4.14 -4.63 -20.72
CA ARG A 314 -3.34 -4.87 -21.92
C ARG A 314 -2.08 -5.68 -21.63
N VAL A 315 -1.59 -5.65 -20.41
CA VAL A 315 -0.34 -6.29 -20.01
C VAL A 315 -0.55 -7.72 -19.53
N TYR A 316 -1.70 -8.01 -18.94
CA TYR A 316 -2.06 -9.33 -18.46
C TYR A 316 -2.76 -10.15 -19.56
N ASP A 317 -2.44 -11.43 -19.63
CA ASP A 317 -3.13 -12.39 -20.50
C ASP A 317 -4.36 -12.98 -19.77
N ASP A 318 -4.33 -13.08 -18.43
CA ASP A 318 -5.45 -13.39 -17.53
C ASP A 318 -5.20 -12.86 -16.11
N GLU A 319 -6.07 -13.21 -15.14
CA GLU A 319 -6.03 -12.65 -13.77
C GLU A 319 -4.75 -12.93 -12.96
N ASP A 320 -3.92 -13.87 -13.35
CA ASP A 320 -2.71 -14.22 -12.60
C ASP A 320 -1.44 -14.18 -13.47
N HIS A 321 -1.58 -14.02 -14.79
CA HIS A 321 -0.47 -14.20 -15.71
C HIS A 321 -0.14 -12.90 -16.47
N ILE A 322 0.97 -12.26 -16.07
CA ILE A 322 1.51 -11.08 -16.75
C ILE A 322 2.37 -11.52 -17.94
N ASN A 323 2.12 -10.89 -19.11
CA ASN A 323 2.93 -11.07 -20.29
C ASN A 323 4.19 -10.21 -20.20
N LEU A 324 5.37 -10.84 -20.14
CA LEU A 324 6.62 -10.15 -19.89
C LEU A 324 7.04 -9.22 -21.03
N ASP A 325 6.76 -9.55 -22.29
CA ASP A 325 7.08 -8.67 -23.43
C ASP A 325 6.28 -7.37 -23.35
N LYS A 326 4.96 -7.49 -23.12
CA LYS A 326 4.08 -6.33 -22.91
C LYS A 326 4.47 -5.54 -21.67
N TYR A 327 4.81 -6.23 -20.59
CA TYR A 327 5.28 -5.62 -19.34
C TYR A 327 6.54 -4.77 -19.57
N TYR A 328 7.60 -5.34 -20.16
CA TYR A 328 8.84 -4.60 -20.41
C TYR A 328 8.63 -3.41 -21.35
N TYR A 329 7.77 -3.56 -22.35
CA TYR A 329 7.40 -2.47 -23.23
C TYR A 329 6.74 -1.31 -22.47
N VAL A 330 5.73 -1.59 -21.66
CA VAL A 330 5.00 -0.62 -20.84
C VAL A 330 5.92 0.04 -19.83
N ARG A 331 6.73 -0.74 -19.09
CA ARG A 331 7.66 -0.21 -18.10
C ARG A 331 8.65 0.78 -18.69
N LYS A 332 9.15 0.52 -19.91
CA LYS A 332 10.05 1.45 -20.60
C LYS A 332 9.48 2.87 -20.74
N ILE A 333 8.15 3.00 -20.88
CA ILE A 333 7.46 4.29 -20.98
C ILE A 333 7.17 4.86 -19.60
N LEU A 334 6.58 4.04 -18.72
CA LEU A 334 6.20 4.44 -17.37
C LEU A 334 7.41 4.89 -16.54
N ASP A 335 8.53 4.18 -16.62
CA ASP A 335 9.78 4.52 -15.91
C ASP A 335 10.34 5.89 -16.28
N ARG A 336 10.19 6.31 -17.54
CA ARG A 336 10.60 7.66 -17.95
C ARG A 336 9.73 8.73 -17.28
N GLY A 337 8.43 8.46 -17.16
CA GLY A 337 7.49 9.32 -16.42
C GLY A 337 7.83 9.37 -14.93
N GLN A 338 8.03 8.20 -14.31
CA GLN A 338 8.40 8.09 -12.90
C GLN A 338 9.71 8.81 -12.58
N LYS A 339 10.76 8.58 -13.37
CA LYS A 339 12.05 9.27 -13.21
C LYS A 339 11.92 10.79 -13.33
N LYS A 340 11.04 11.28 -14.22
CA LYS A 340 10.77 12.72 -14.35
C LYS A 340 10.08 13.26 -13.10
N ILE A 341 9.08 12.56 -12.56
CA ILE A 341 8.38 12.92 -11.32
C ILE A 341 9.39 12.96 -10.16
N PHE A 342 10.19 11.92 -9.96
CA PHE A 342 11.24 11.86 -8.94
C PHE A 342 12.17 13.06 -9.03
N LYS A 343 12.80 13.28 -10.18
CA LYS A 343 13.73 14.39 -10.40
C LYS A 343 13.14 15.77 -10.12
N CYS A 344 11.85 15.96 -10.44
CA CYS A 344 11.16 17.23 -10.15
C CYS A 344 10.91 17.38 -8.65
N THR A 345 10.50 16.30 -7.99
CA THR A 345 10.16 16.26 -6.56
C THR A 345 11.40 16.48 -5.70
N ASP A 346 12.52 15.76 -5.98
CA ASP A 346 13.79 15.92 -5.25
C ASP A 346 14.29 17.36 -5.26
N ARG A 347 14.30 17.99 -6.45
CA ARG A 347 14.70 19.40 -6.58
C ARG A 347 13.78 20.34 -5.80
N LYS A 348 12.48 20.02 -5.80
CA LYS A 348 11.47 20.83 -5.13
C LYS A 348 11.59 20.72 -3.62
N LEU A 349 11.69 19.48 -3.10
CA LEU A 349 11.89 19.23 -1.68
C LEU A 349 13.19 19.86 -1.15
N LYS A 350 14.29 19.78 -1.93
CA LYS A 350 15.55 20.45 -1.56
C LYS A 350 15.38 21.98 -1.36
N ARG A 351 14.51 22.63 -2.17
CA ARG A 351 14.18 24.06 -2.00
C ARG A 351 13.27 24.28 -0.80
N TRP A 352 12.23 23.47 -0.66
CA TRP A 352 11.25 23.59 0.40
C TRP A 352 11.82 23.33 1.80
N ARG A 353 12.84 22.49 1.89
CA ARG A 353 13.60 22.31 3.14
C ARG A 353 14.37 23.57 3.58
N LYS A 354 14.68 24.47 2.65
CA LYS A 354 15.34 25.77 2.94
C LYS A 354 14.33 26.89 3.17
N ASN A 355 13.24 26.89 2.38
CA ASN A 355 12.23 27.92 2.38
C ASN A 355 10.87 27.26 2.41
N SER A 356 10.17 27.31 3.54
CA SER A 356 8.86 26.70 3.71
C SER A 356 7.89 27.13 2.61
N PRO A 357 7.27 26.18 1.89
CA PRO A 357 6.35 26.51 0.80
C PRO A 357 4.99 26.96 1.34
N SER A 358 4.28 27.78 0.54
CA SER A 358 2.86 28.03 0.80
C SER A 358 1.99 26.82 0.39
N PRO A 359 0.79 26.68 0.98
CA PRO A 359 -0.15 25.63 0.58
C PRO A 359 -0.47 25.64 -0.92
N ASP A 360 -0.64 26.82 -1.52
CA ASP A 360 -0.90 26.96 -2.95
C ASP A 360 0.30 26.57 -3.82
N GLU A 361 1.52 26.82 -3.36
CA GLU A 361 2.73 26.36 -4.06
C GLU A 361 2.78 24.84 -4.10
N ILE A 362 2.48 24.19 -2.97
CA ILE A 362 2.44 22.73 -2.87
C ILE A 362 1.34 22.17 -3.79
N ALA A 363 0.15 22.74 -3.72
CA ALA A 363 -0.98 22.29 -4.53
C ALA A 363 -0.70 22.39 -6.04
N ARG A 364 -0.17 23.53 -6.52
CA ARG A 364 0.23 23.65 -7.93
C ARG A 364 1.32 22.66 -8.32
N PHE A 365 2.22 22.34 -7.41
CA PHE A 365 3.25 21.34 -7.68
C PHE A 365 2.66 19.92 -7.77
N GLN A 366 1.75 19.55 -6.89
CA GLN A 366 1.02 18.25 -6.98
C GLN A 366 0.30 18.12 -8.33
N GLU A 367 -0.48 19.14 -8.72
CA GLU A 367 -1.18 19.17 -10.00
C GLU A 367 -0.22 18.92 -11.18
N LYS A 368 0.96 19.55 -11.15
CA LYS A 368 1.97 19.34 -12.18
C LYS A 368 2.50 17.92 -12.20
N MET A 369 2.73 17.28 -11.05
CA MET A 369 3.21 15.88 -10.99
C MET A 369 2.14 14.91 -11.49
N VAL A 370 0.89 15.12 -11.09
CA VAL A 370 -0.26 14.34 -11.57
C VAL A 370 -0.47 14.52 -13.08
N SER A 371 -0.32 15.73 -13.62
CA SER A 371 -0.38 15.97 -15.07
C SER A 371 0.71 15.20 -15.85
N ILE A 372 1.91 15.05 -15.28
CA ILE A 372 2.96 14.20 -15.87
C ILE A 372 2.50 12.73 -15.87
N ALA A 373 1.92 12.24 -14.78
CA ALA A 373 1.42 10.86 -14.67
C ALA A 373 0.31 10.59 -15.70
N VAL A 374 -0.69 11.47 -15.81
CA VAL A 374 -1.78 11.38 -16.80
C VAL A 374 -1.23 11.37 -18.23
N SER A 375 -0.29 12.26 -18.52
CA SER A 375 0.32 12.34 -19.86
C SER A 375 1.12 11.07 -20.18
N THR A 376 1.80 10.50 -19.18
CA THR A 376 2.56 9.26 -19.31
C THR A 376 1.61 8.08 -19.56
N ALA A 377 0.53 7.95 -18.78
CA ALA A 377 -0.48 6.90 -18.97
C ALA A 377 -1.15 6.95 -20.33
N ARG A 378 -1.59 8.13 -20.77
CA ARG A 378 -2.19 8.34 -22.10
C ARG A 378 -1.23 8.00 -23.24
N ARG A 379 0.05 8.34 -23.09
CA ARG A 379 1.08 7.94 -24.06
C ARG A 379 1.23 6.42 -24.11
N THR A 380 1.34 5.77 -22.95
CA THR A 380 1.45 4.30 -22.86
C THR A 380 0.30 3.61 -23.58
N LEU A 381 -0.93 4.10 -23.38
CA LEU A 381 -2.12 3.54 -24.03
C LEU A 381 -2.12 3.72 -25.55
N ARG A 382 -1.68 4.88 -26.06
CA ARG A 382 -1.55 5.08 -27.51
C ARG A 382 -0.52 4.12 -28.12
N ASP A 383 0.66 4.06 -27.49
CA ASP A 383 1.77 3.24 -28.00
C ASP A 383 1.49 1.72 -27.87
N LEU A 384 0.44 1.30 -27.13
CA LEU A 384 -0.06 -0.09 -27.05
C LEU A 384 -1.14 -0.41 -28.11
N HIS A 385 -1.64 0.59 -28.81
CA HIS A 385 -2.64 0.42 -29.89
C HIS A 385 -2.00 0.26 -31.27
N ASP A 386 -0.74 0.70 -31.41
CA ASP A 386 0.08 0.55 -32.61
C ASP A 386 0.91 -0.75 -32.53
#